data_31ac8f0bc564ee5f51be1f5fd38b5a1e
#
_entry.id   31ac8f0bc564ee5f51be1f5fd38b5a1e
#
_cell.length_a   1.000
_cell.length_b   1.000
_cell.length_c   1.000
_cell.angle_alpha   90.00
_cell.angle_beta   90.00
_cell.angle_gamma   90.00
#
_symmetry.space_group_name_H-M   'P 1'
#
loop_
_entity.id
_entity.type
_entity.pdbx_description
1 polymer ?
#
loop_
_entity_poly.entity_id
_entity_poly.type
_entity_poly.pdbx_seq_one_letter_code
_entity_poly.pdbx_strand_id
1 'polypeptide(L)'
;MTTALVIAAGYLLGSIPTGYWIVRAWRGIDIRTVGSGNIGASNVWRVFGRRYGVPVVLLDVAKGFAPALVGTLLVGELTGVLAGGAAMLGHWRPIFLRFEKGGKTVATAGGAFFGVAPVVGGIGAAIWIVTFLLLRYSSLASMLAACSLPILAAALGEPWPVIVFGALAAIAVVLLHRANIARLRAGTENRFRFGRGREAPAR
;
A
#
# COMPACT_ATOMS: atom_id res chain seq x y z
N MET A 1 -16.80 -22.15 4.28
CA MET A 1 -17.41 -20.97 4.98
C MET A 1 -16.33 -20.05 5.52
N THR A 2 -15.36 -20.53 6.29
CA THR A 2 -14.26 -19.72 6.88
C THR A 2 -13.45 -18.93 5.86
N THR A 3 -13.02 -19.57 4.76
CA THR A 3 -12.28 -18.89 3.65
C THR A 3 -13.03 -17.67 3.13
N ALA A 4 -14.32 -17.80 2.80
CA ALA A 4 -15.11 -16.70 2.26
C ALA A 4 -15.25 -15.55 3.27
N LEU A 5 -15.43 -15.86 4.55
CA LEU A 5 -15.51 -14.86 5.63
C LEU A 5 -14.19 -14.07 5.78
N VAL A 6 -13.06 -14.79 5.75
CA VAL A 6 -11.74 -14.15 5.88
C VAL A 6 -11.44 -13.25 4.67
N ILE A 7 -11.78 -13.67 3.45
CA ILE A 7 -11.62 -12.86 2.24
C ILE A 7 -12.53 -11.62 2.30
N ALA A 8 -13.79 -11.78 2.69
CA ALA A 8 -14.73 -10.66 2.84
C ALA A 8 -14.25 -9.66 3.91
N ALA A 9 -13.78 -10.15 5.06
CA ALA A 9 -13.18 -9.33 6.10
C ALA A 9 -11.93 -8.59 5.59
N GLY A 10 -11.09 -9.25 4.79
CA GLY A 10 -9.95 -8.65 4.13
C GLY A 10 -10.34 -7.47 3.25
N TYR A 11 -11.38 -7.63 2.41
CA TYR A 11 -11.87 -6.52 1.59
C TYR A 11 -12.43 -5.37 2.43
N LEU A 12 -13.21 -5.66 3.47
CA LEU A 12 -13.79 -4.63 4.34
C LEU A 12 -12.71 -3.87 5.12
N LEU A 13 -11.74 -4.56 5.71
CA LEU A 13 -10.61 -3.93 6.39
C LEU A 13 -9.78 -3.09 5.41
N GLY A 14 -9.47 -3.66 4.24
CA GLY A 14 -8.78 -2.95 3.17
C GLY A 14 -9.49 -1.67 2.73
N SER A 15 -10.82 -1.69 2.74
CA SER A 15 -11.67 -0.57 2.34
C SER A 15 -11.65 0.62 3.31
N ILE A 16 -11.10 0.47 4.52
CA ILE A 16 -10.95 1.57 5.46
C ILE A 16 -10.01 2.63 4.85
N PRO A 17 -10.51 3.83 4.48
CA PRO A 17 -9.72 4.85 3.80
C PRO A 17 -8.94 5.69 4.82
N THR A 18 -7.94 5.09 5.46
CA THR A 18 -7.17 5.60 6.60
C THR A 18 -6.68 7.03 6.41
N GLY A 19 -6.02 7.32 5.28
CA GLY A 19 -5.52 8.66 5.01
C GLY A 19 -6.63 9.71 4.81
N TYR A 20 -7.76 9.32 4.23
CA TYR A 20 -8.92 10.21 4.11
C TYR A 20 -9.53 10.52 5.47
N TRP A 21 -9.79 9.50 6.30
CA TRP A 21 -10.42 9.71 7.60
C TRP A 21 -9.51 10.46 8.56
N ILE A 22 -8.21 10.13 8.64
CA ILE A 22 -7.26 10.83 9.52
C ILE A 22 -7.16 12.32 9.15
N VAL A 23 -6.99 12.65 7.86
CA VAL A 23 -6.87 14.04 7.44
C VAL A 23 -8.19 14.78 7.61
N ARG A 24 -9.31 14.14 7.29
CA ARG A 24 -10.63 14.73 7.45
C ARG A 24 -10.96 15.02 8.91
N ALA A 25 -10.68 14.07 9.82
CA ALA A 25 -10.95 14.22 11.25
C ALA A 25 -10.07 15.27 11.91
N TRP A 26 -8.77 15.33 11.57
CA TRP A 26 -7.82 16.18 12.27
C TRP A 26 -7.59 17.56 11.63
N ARG A 27 -7.88 17.70 10.35
CA ARG A 27 -7.64 18.94 9.57
C ARG A 27 -8.89 19.48 8.86
N GLY A 28 -10.01 18.78 8.89
CA GLY A 28 -11.22 19.16 8.18
C GLY A 28 -11.12 19.14 6.65
N ILE A 29 -9.97 18.69 6.09
CA ILE A 29 -9.65 18.78 4.66
C ILE A 29 -9.85 17.43 4.00
N ASP A 30 -10.34 17.44 2.75
CA ASP A 30 -10.36 16.25 1.89
C ASP A 30 -8.98 16.08 1.24
N ILE A 31 -8.23 15.01 1.61
CA ILE A 31 -6.90 14.73 1.07
C ILE A 31 -6.91 14.52 -0.45
N ARG A 32 -8.06 14.20 -1.05
CA ARG A 32 -8.20 13.99 -2.50
C ARG A 32 -8.12 15.30 -3.29
N THR A 33 -8.32 16.44 -2.64
CA THR A 33 -8.25 17.78 -3.26
C THR A 33 -6.88 18.42 -3.17
N VAL A 34 -5.92 17.80 -2.46
CA VAL A 34 -4.60 18.40 -2.20
C VAL A 34 -3.44 17.46 -2.57
N GLY A 35 -2.29 18.06 -2.90
CA GLY A 35 -1.09 17.32 -3.28
C GLY A 35 -1.28 16.48 -4.55
N SER A 36 -1.07 15.18 -4.47
CA SER A 36 -1.29 14.25 -5.59
C SER A 36 -2.75 13.76 -5.71
N GLY A 37 -3.63 14.16 -4.81
CA GLY A 37 -5.00 13.67 -4.74
C GLY A 37 -5.14 12.21 -4.30
N ASN A 38 -4.04 11.54 -3.90
CA ASN A 38 -4.06 10.17 -3.45
C ASN A 38 -4.27 10.09 -1.93
N ILE A 39 -5.09 9.14 -1.45
CA ILE A 39 -5.38 8.97 -0.01
C ILE A 39 -4.23 8.31 0.77
N GLY A 40 -3.20 7.77 0.09
CA GLY A 40 -2.12 7.00 0.72
C GLY A 40 -1.11 7.86 1.49
N ALA A 41 -0.35 7.20 2.37
CA ALA A 41 0.60 7.80 3.31
C ALA A 41 1.60 8.78 2.68
N SER A 42 2.13 8.50 1.48
CA SER A 42 3.10 9.36 0.80
C SER A 42 2.53 10.75 0.46
N ASN A 43 1.25 10.85 0.10
CA ASN A 43 0.59 12.14 -0.12
C ASN A 43 0.33 12.84 1.21
N VAL A 44 -0.25 12.12 2.17
CA VAL A 44 -0.53 12.66 3.51
C VAL A 44 0.74 13.22 4.17
N TRP A 45 1.84 12.45 4.14
CA TRP A 45 3.12 12.91 4.69
C TRP A 45 3.66 14.16 3.98
N ARG A 46 3.61 14.18 2.64
CA ARG A 46 4.11 15.31 1.85
C ARG A 46 3.35 16.60 2.16
N VAL A 47 2.03 16.52 2.34
CA VAL A 47 1.16 17.70 2.56
C VAL A 47 1.12 18.10 4.02
N PHE A 48 0.93 17.14 4.94
CA PHE A 48 0.66 17.41 6.35
C PHE A 48 1.79 16.96 7.31
N GLY A 49 2.87 16.41 6.79
CA GLY A 49 4.03 15.98 7.57
C GLY A 49 3.93 14.58 8.16
N ARG A 50 5.03 14.18 8.84
CA ARG A 50 5.19 12.83 9.38
C ARG A 50 4.16 12.44 10.44
N ARG A 51 3.69 13.40 11.23
CA ARG A 51 2.70 13.19 12.30
C ARG A 51 1.42 12.53 11.75
N TYR A 52 1.03 12.86 10.53
CA TYR A 52 -0.16 12.31 9.86
C TYR A 52 0.20 11.13 8.95
N GLY A 53 1.33 11.22 8.25
CA GLY A 53 1.74 10.17 7.30
C GLY A 53 2.13 8.85 7.96
N VAL A 54 2.77 8.88 9.14
CA VAL A 54 3.18 7.66 9.85
C VAL A 54 1.97 6.82 10.30
N PRO A 55 0.95 7.37 10.98
CA PRO A 55 -0.25 6.60 11.30
C PRO A 55 -0.92 5.99 10.06
N VAL A 56 -0.98 6.73 8.95
CA VAL A 56 -1.58 6.21 7.70
C VAL A 56 -0.81 5.01 7.17
N VAL A 57 0.54 5.06 7.11
CA VAL A 57 1.31 3.91 6.62
C VAL A 57 1.16 2.70 7.53
N LEU A 58 1.20 2.89 8.85
CA LEU A 58 1.05 1.80 9.81
C LEU A 58 -0.32 1.10 9.69
N LEU A 59 -1.39 1.88 9.60
CA LEU A 59 -2.74 1.34 9.42
C LEU A 59 -2.94 0.71 8.03
N ASP A 60 -2.36 1.28 6.97
CA ASP A 60 -2.41 0.69 5.62
C ASP A 60 -1.62 -0.62 5.52
N VAL A 61 -0.53 -0.78 6.28
CA VAL A 61 0.19 -2.05 6.44
C VAL A 61 -0.66 -3.03 7.25
N ALA A 62 -1.18 -2.60 8.41
CA ALA A 62 -1.95 -3.46 9.31
C ALA A 62 -3.19 -4.07 8.64
N LYS A 63 -3.92 -3.29 7.81
CA LYS A 63 -5.11 -3.78 7.12
C LYS A 63 -4.83 -4.78 6.00
N GLY A 64 -3.59 -4.85 5.50
CA GLY A 64 -3.13 -5.92 4.62
C GLY A 64 -2.60 -7.13 5.38
N PHE A 65 -1.84 -6.87 6.45
CA PHE A 65 -1.20 -7.86 7.29
C PHE A 65 -2.22 -8.74 8.02
N ALA A 66 -3.17 -8.14 8.74
CA ALA A 66 -4.07 -8.87 9.60
C ALA A 66 -4.91 -9.93 8.86
N PRO A 67 -5.63 -9.60 7.77
CA PRO A 67 -6.43 -10.61 7.07
C PRO A 67 -5.56 -11.67 6.37
N ALA A 68 -4.37 -11.29 5.86
CA ALA A 68 -3.45 -12.22 5.24
C ALA A 68 -2.92 -13.24 6.27
N LEU A 69 -2.45 -12.77 7.43
CA LEU A 69 -1.98 -13.62 8.52
C LEU A 69 -3.09 -14.54 9.05
N VAL A 70 -4.27 -13.98 9.33
CA VAL A 70 -5.41 -14.77 9.82
C VAL A 70 -5.81 -15.86 8.81
N GLY A 71 -5.84 -15.51 7.51
CA GLY A 71 -6.12 -16.47 6.45
C GLY A 71 -5.09 -17.60 6.39
N THR A 72 -3.81 -17.24 6.48
CA THR A 72 -2.71 -18.23 6.48
C THR A 72 -2.78 -19.16 7.69
N LEU A 73 -2.96 -18.61 8.89
CA LEU A 73 -2.95 -19.40 10.13
C LEU A 73 -4.20 -20.28 10.31
N LEU A 74 -5.38 -19.79 9.92
CA LEU A 74 -6.64 -20.52 10.16
C LEU A 74 -7.00 -21.51 9.05
N VAL A 75 -6.54 -21.27 7.80
CA VAL A 75 -7.00 -22.05 6.64
C VAL A 75 -5.83 -22.50 5.75
N GLY A 76 -4.79 -21.68 5.64
CA GLY A 76 -3.64 -21.95 4.82
C GLY A 76 -3.30 -20.79 3.86
N GLU A 77 -2.14 -20.91 3.20
CA GLU A 77 -1.50 -19.86 2.41
C GLU A 77 -2.38 -19.31 1.29
N LEU A 78 -3.11 -20.17 0.59
CA LEU A 78 -4.01 -19.73 -0.48
C LEU A 78 -5.08 -18.76 0.06
N THR A 79 -5.63 -19.04 1.24
CA THR A 79 -6.61 -18.13 1.87
C THR A 79 -5.93 -16.84 2.33
N GLY A 80 -4.71 -16.91 2.84
CA GLY A 80 -3.92 -15.75 3.23
C GLY A 80 -3.67 -14.80 2.06
N VAL A 81 -3.20 -15.31 0.91
CA VAL A 81 -2.96 -14.49 -0.28
C VAL A 81 -4.26 -13.92 -0.86
N LEU A 82 -5.36 -14.69 -0.85
CA LEU A 82 -6.66 -14.22 -1.31
C LEU A 82 -7.20 -13.10 -0.41
N ALA A 83 -7.07 -13.23 0.91
CA ALA A 83 -7.49 -12.21 1.86
C ALA A 83 -6.62 -10.94 1.77
N GLY A 84 -5.30 -11.10 1.60
CA GLY A 84 -4.38 -9.99 1.33
C GLY A 84 -4.71 -9.27 0.01
N GLY A 85 -5.00 -10.02 -1.05
CA GLY A 85 -5.46 -9.50 -2.33
C GLY A 85 -6.79 -8.75 -2.23
N ALA A 86 -7.74 -9.29 -1.46
CA ALA A 86 -9.01 -8.63 -1.17
C ALA A 86 -8.79 -7.32 -0.39
N ALA A 87 -7.86 -7.27 0.56
CA ALA A 87 -7.50 -6.03 1.24
C ALA A 87 -6.87 -4.99 0.29
N MET A 88 -6.05 -5.44 -0.67
CA MET A 88 -5.52 -4.56 -1.72
C MET A 88 -6.64 -4.00 -2.61
N LEU A 89 -7.60 -4.82 -3.00
CA LEU A 89 -8.77 -4.39 -3.77
C LEU A 89 -9.60 -3.37 -2.98
N GLY A 90 -9.85 -3.63 -1.69
CA GLY A 90 -10.54 -2.70 -0.80
C GLY A 90 -9.80 -1.36 -0.68
N HIS A 91 -8.47 -1.37 -0.56
CA HIS A 91 -7.67 -0.13 -0.52
C HIS A 91 -7.72 0.65 -1.84
N TRP A 92 -7.79 -0.03 -2.98
CA TRP A 92 -7.89 0.59 -4.30
C TRP A 92 -9.29 1.12 -4.60
N ARG A 93 -10.34 0.34 -4.27
CA ARG A 93 -11.76 0.65 -4.49
C ARG A 93 -12.55 0.47 -3.21
N PRO A 94 -12.40 1.41 -2.26
CA PRO A 94 -12.99 1.27 -0.93
C PRO A 94 -14.51 1.45 -0.96
N ILE A 95 -15.24 0.50 -0.37
CA ILE A 95 -16.69 0.58 -0.24
C ILE A 95 -17.12 1.82 0.57
N PHE A 96 -16.33 2.21 1.58
CA PHE A 96 -16.59 3.39 2.41
C PHE A 96 -16.40 4.73 1.67
N LEU A 97 -15.81 4.71 0.48
CA LEU A 97 -15.78 5.83 -0.45
C LEU A 97 -16.63 5.55 -1.70
N ARG A 98 -17.65 4.70 -1.59
CA ARG A 98 -18.58 4.35 -2.70
C ARG A 98 -17.81 3.88 -3.96
N PHE A 99 -16.79 3.07 -3.76
CA PHE A 99 -15.90 2.55 -4.81
C PHE A 99 -15.16 3.63 -5.62
N GLU A 100 -15.12 4.87 -5.14
CA GLU A 100 -14.26 5.89 -5.74
C GLU A 100 -12.77 5.51 -5.62
N LYS A 101 -11.91 6.25 -6.31
CA LYS A 101 -10.48 6.00 -6.35
C LYS A 101 -9.84 6.10 -4.96
N GLY A 102 -9.32 5.00 -4.48
CA GLY A 102 -8.58 4.88 -3.24
C GLY A 102 -7.07 5.11 -3.40
N GLY A 103 -6.28 4.30 -2.68
CA GLY A 103 -4.82 4.32 -2.71
C GLY A 103 -4.20 3.49 -3.84
N LYS A 104 -2.87 3.30 -3.76
CA LYS A 104 -2.07 2.55 -4.75
C LYS A 104 -1.57 1.19 -4.22
N THR A 105 -2.15 0.71 -3.17
CA THR A 105 -2.00 -0.63 -2.59
C THR A 105 -0.61 -1.03 -2.06
N VAL A 106 0.41 -0.17 -2.13
CA VAL A 106 1.81 -0.52 -1.80
C VAL A 106 1.97 -0.96 -0.35
N ALA A 107 1.52 -0.13 0.61
CA ALA A 107 1.61 -0.44 2.04
C ALA A 107 0.75 -1.67 2.40
N THR A 108 -0.44 -1.77 1.79
CA THR A 108 -1.34 -2.90 1.99
C THR A 108 -0.76 -4.20 1.42
N ALA A 109 -0.13 -4.15 0.24
CA ALA A 109 0.60 -5.28 -0.34
C ALA A 109 1.78 -5.71 0.54
N GLY A 110 2.60 -4.74 1.00
CA GLY A 110 3.69 -5.01 1.93
C GLY A 110 3.19 -5.68 3.22
N GLY A 111 2.08 -5.18 3.78
CA GLY A 111 1.42 -5.80 4.93
C GLY A 111 0.97 -7.22 4.64
N ALA A 112 0.32 -7.47 3.51
CA ALA A 112 -0.10 -8.81 3.13
C ALA A 112 1.09 -9.78 3.02
N PHE A 113 2.21 -9.33 2.42
CA PHE A 113 3.44 -10.13 2.36
C PHE A 113 4.04 -10.43 3.74
N PHE A 114 3.99 -9.49 4.68
CA PHE A 114 4.38 -9.78 6.06
C PHE A 114 3.50 -10.85 6.70
N GLY A 115 2.23 -10.96 6.28
CA GLY A 115 1.30 -11.97 6.79
C GLY A 115 1.47 -13.36 6.19
N VAL A 116 1.85 -13.47 4.90
CA VAL A 116 1.95 -14.77 4.21
C VAL A 116 3.40 -15.25 4.04
N ALA A 117 4.36 -14.34 3.84
CA ALA A 117 5.76 -14.64 3.58
C ALA A 117 6.63 -13.54 4.21
N PRO A 118 6.85 -13.56 5.54
CA PRO A 118 7.45 -12.45 6.28
C PRO A 118 8.87 -12.11 5.83
N VAL A 119 9.66 -13.10 5.40
CA VAL A 119 11.02 -12.87 4.88
C VAL A 119 10.97 -12.10 3.55
N VAL A 120 10.10 -12.52 2.63
CA VAL A 120 9.88 -11.82 1.36
C VAL A 120 9.39 -10.38 1.61
N GLY A 121 8.41 -10.22 2.51
CA GLY A 121 7.90 -8.92 2.93
C GLY A 121 8.98 -8.02 3.52
N GLY A 122 9.86 -8.58 4.38
CA GLY A 122 10.98 -7.87 5.00
C GLY A 122 12.01 -7.39 3.97
N ILE A 123 12.43 -8.24 3.05
CA ILE A 123 13.37 -7.87 1.98
C ILE A 123 12.74 -6.83 1.06
N GLY A 124 11.47 -7.01 0.66
CA GLY A 124 10.72 -6.04 -0.13
C GLY A 124 10.62 -4.66 0.54
N ALA A 125 10.37 -4.63 1.85
CA ALA A 125 10.38 -3.40 2.64
C ALA A 125 11.78 -2.76 2.70
N ALA A 126 12.84 -3.55 2.86
CA ALA A 126 14.21 -3.06 2.82
C ALA A 126 14.56 -2.45 1.46
N ILE A 127 14.19 -3.10 0.36
CA ILE A 127 14.35 -2.56 -1.00
C ILE A 127 13.61 -1.21 -1.12
N TRP A 128 12.37 -1.14 -0.63
CA TRP A 128 11.60 0.11 -0.64
C TRP A 128 12.32 1.22 0.14
N ILE A 129 12.76 0.93 1.38
CA ILE A 129 13.42 1.89 2.27
C ILE A 129 14.73 2.38 1.65
N VAL A 130 15.60 1.47 1.22
CA VAL A 130 16.90 1.81 0.63
C VAL A 130 16.71 2.66 -0.64
N THR A 131 15.85 2.21 -1.55
CA THR A 131 15.55 2.96 -2.78
C THR A 131 15.00 4.35 -2.47
N PHE A 132 14.08 4.44 -1.50
CA PHE A 132 13.47 5.71 -1.11
C PHE A 132 14.48 6.67 -0.48
N LEU A 133 15.36 6.20 0.40
CA LEU A 133 16.39 7.02 1.03
C LEU A 133 17.40 7.55 0.02
N LEU A 134 17.81 6.72 -0.94
CA LEU A 134 18.80 7.09 -1.96
C LEU A 134 18.20 8.05 -3.00
N LEU A 135 17.04 7.72 -3.56
CA LEU A 135 16.48 8.42 -4.72
C LEU A 135 15.40 9.45 -4.35
N ARG A 136 14.74 9.31 -3.21
CA ARG A 136 13.67 10.17 -2.70
C ARG A 136 12.41 10.21 -3.58
N TYR A 137 12.21 9.20 -4.44
CA TYR A 137 11.00 8.99 -5.21
C TYR A 137 10.22 7.80 -4.65
N SER A 138 9.17 8.07 -3.86
CA SER A 138 8.34 7.00 -3.28
C SER A 138 7.67 6.11 -4.33
N SER A 139 7.36 6.67 -5.51
CA SER A 139 6.79 5.93 -6.62
C SER A 139 7.78 4.92 -7.21
N LEU A 140 9.04 5.31 -7.41
CA LEU A 140 10.08 4.42 -7.93
C LEU A 140 10.39 3.31 -6.92
N ALA A 141 10.57 3.68 -5.64
CA ALA A 141 10.77 2.71 -4.56
C ALA A 141 9.61 1.69 -4.49
N SER A 142 8.37 2.15 -4.65
CA SER A 142 7.19 1.28 -4.63
C SER A 142 7.15 0.29 -5.78
N MET A 143 7.49 0.73 -6.98
CA MET A 143 7.51 -0.15 -8.16
C MET A 143 8.66 -1.17 -8.08
N LEU A 144 9.86 -0.74 -7.68
CA LEU A 144 11.01 -1.64 -7.53
C LEU A 144 10.74 -2.69 -6.44
N ALA A 145 10.26 -2.28 -5.27
CA ALA A 145 9.90 -3.21 -4.22
C ALA A 145 8.79 -4.18 -4.66
N ALA A 146 7.73 -3.71 -5.32
CA ALA A 146 6.66 -4.58 -5.79
C ALA A 146 7.16 -5.59 -6.84
N CYS A 147 7.99 -5.16 -7.80
CA CYS A 147 8.55 -6.05 -8.83
C CYS A 147 9.54 -7.07 -8.25
N SER A 148 10.18 -6.79 -7.12
CA SER A 148 11.06 -7.77 -6.46
C SER A 148 10.30 -8.89 -5.76
N LEU A 149 9.05 -8.69 -5.34
CA LEU A 149 8.30 -9.66 -4.54
C LEU A 149 8.15 -11.04 -5.21
N PRO A 150 7.70 -11.17 -6.47
CA PRO A 150 7.57 -12.49 -7.10
C PRO A 150 8.93 -13.17 -7.32
N ILE A 151 9.98 -12.39 -7.58
CA ILE A 151 11.36 -12.89 -7.79
C ILE A 151 11.89 -13.44 -6.45
N LEU A 152 11.72 -12.69 -5.37
CA LEU A 152 12.13 -13.10 -4.02
C LEU A 152 11.34 -14.32 -3.57
N ALA A 153 10.03 -14.35 -3.78
CA ALA A 153 9.20 -15.47 -3.41
C ALA A 153 9.66 -16.76 -4.13
N ALA A 154 9.93 -16.69 -5.43
CA ALA A 154 10.45 -17.82 -6.19
C ALA A 154 11.85 -18.24 -5.73
N ALA A 155 12.77 -17.30 -5.51
CA ALA A 155 14.13 -17.55 -5.09
C ALA A 155 14.24 -18.15 -3.67
N LEU A 156 13.29 -17.83 -2.80
CA LEU A 156 13.21 -18.35 -1.43
C LEU A 156 12.38 -19.62 -1.31
N GLY A 157 11.87 -20.15 -2.43
CA GLY A 157 11.10 -21.41 -2.45
C GLY A 157 9.70 -21.29 -1.87
N GLU A 158 9.11 -20.09 -1.87
CA GLU A 158 7.74 -19.90 -1.41
C GLU A 158 6.74 -20.68 -2.30
N PRO A 159 5.60 -21.12 -1.76
CA PRO A 159 4.59 -21.84 -2.53
C PRO A 159 4.05 -21.00 -3.69
N TRP A 160 3.60 -21.68 -4.77
CA TRP A 160 3.10 -21.02 -5.97
C TRP A 160 2.01 -19.93 -5.72
N PRO A 161 1.08 -20.06 -4.72
CA PRO A 161 0.11 -19.00 -4.48
C PRO A 161 0.76 -17.68 -4.09
N VAL A 162 1.86 -17.72 -3.31
CA VAL A 162 2.61 -16.54 -2.88
C VAL A 162 3.34 -15.90 -4.06
N ILE A 163 3.95 -16.73 -4.94
CA ILE A 163 4.64 -16.26 -6.14
C ILE A 163 3.67 -15.56 -7.09
N VAL A 164 2.52 -16.19 -7.37
CA VAL A 164 1.46 -15.62 -8.22
C VAL A 164 0.88 -14.34 -7.60
N PHE A 165 0.64 -14.34 -6.29
CA PHE A 165 0.21 -13.14 -5.59
C PHE A 165 1.20 -12.00 -5.74
N GLY A 166 2.51 -12.28 -5.64
CA GLY A 166 3.57 -11.30 -5.87
C GLY A 166 3.52 -10.71 -7.28
N ALA A 167 3.35 -11.55 -8.29
CA ALA A 167 3.24 -11.12 -9.68
C ALA A 167 2.01 -10.22 -9.91
N LEU A 168 0.85 -10.62 -9.39
CA LEU A 168 -0.39 -9.84 -9.50
C LEU A 168 -0.30 -8.51 -8.73
N ALA A 169 0.32 -8.52 -7.53
CA ALA A 169 0.55 -7.32 -6.75
C ALA A 169 1.51 -6.35 -7.47
N ALA A 170 2.58 -6.86 -8.08
CA ALA A 170 3.51 -6.06 -8.87
C ALA A 170 2.82 -5.40 -10.08
N ILE A 171 2.05 -6.18 -10.84
CA ILE A 171 1.26 -5.67 -11.97
C ILE A 171 0.29 -4.57 -11.49
N ALA A 172 -0.47 -4.83 -10.44
CA ALA A 172 -1.41 -3.84 -9.89
C ALA A 172 -0.70 -2.55 -9.46
N VAL A 173 0.41 -2.67 -8.72
CA VAL A 173 1.20 -1.50 -8.29
C VAL A 173 1.72 -0.71 -9.48
N VAL A 174 2.31 -1.36 -10.49
CA VAL A 174 2.83 -0.67 -11.68
C VAL A 174 1.71 0.05 -12.45
N LEU A 175 0.58 -0.62 -12.67
CA LEU A 175 -0.58 -0.02 -13.34
C LEU A 175 -1.14 1.19 -12.58
N LEU A 176 -1.21 1.12 -11.24
CA LEU A 176 -1.65 2.22 -10.39
C LEU A 176 -0.63 3.38 -10.33
N HIS A 177 0.60 3.14 -10.75
CA HIS A 177 1.66 4.16 -10.85
C HIS A 177 1.83 4.76 -12.25
N ARG A 178 0.96 4.45 -13.23
CA ARG A 178 1.07 4.95 -14.62
C ARG A 178 1.30 6.47 -14.72
N ALA A 179 0.58 7.26 -13.93
CA ALA A 179 0.78 8.71 -13.89
C ALA A 179 2.12 9.14 -13.27
N ASN A 180 2.66 8.35 -12.33
CA ASN A 180 4.00 8.57 -11.78
C ASN A 180 5.08 8.21 -12.82
N ILE A 181 4.89 7.12 -13.56
CA ILE A 181 5.79 6.71 -14.64
C ILE A 181 5.88 7.83 -15.70
N ALA A 182 4.75 8.40 -16.10
CA ALA A 182 4.74 9.53 -17.03
C ALA A 182 5.52 10.73 -16.48
N ARG A 183 5.33 11.09 -15.20
CA ARG A 183 6.09 12.17 -14.56
C ARG A 183 7.57 11.85 -14.37
N LEU A 184 7.93 10.60 -14.06
CA LEU A 184 9.33 10.19 -13.98
C LEU A 184 10.04 10.32 -15.33
N ARG A 185 9.38 9.91 -16.42
CA ARG A 185 9.91 10.07 -17.80
C ARG A 185 10.06 11.52 -18.20
N ALA A 186 9.14 12.39 -17.75
CA ALA A 186 9.18 13.83 -18.02
C ALA A 186 10.07 14.61 -17.03
N GLY A 187 10.72 13.96 -16.05
CA GLY A 187 11.52 14.64 -15.02
C GLY A 187 10.72 15.50 -14.04
N THR A 188 9.39 15.35 -14.01
CA THR A 188 8.46 16.16 -13.19
C THR A 188 7.88 15.43 -11.98
N GLU A 189 8.37 14.23 -11.67
CA GLU A 189 7.90 13.50 -10.50
C GLU A 189 8.32 14.17 -9.20
N ASN A 190 7.42 14.19 -8.24
CA ASN A 190 7.65 14.83 -6.95
C ASN A 190 8.72 14.10 -6.14
N ARG A 191 9.91 14.69 -6.04
CA ARG A 191 10.97 14.21 -5.15
C ARG A 191 10.64 14.55 -3.71
N PHE A 192 10.76 13.57 -2.82
CA PHE A 192 10.45 13.75 -1.39
C PHE A 192 11.51 14.64 -0.71
N ARG A 193 11.07 15.62 0.08
CA ARG A 193 11.94 16.48 0.88
C ARG A 193 11.76 16.12 2.36
N PHE A 194 12.84 15.71 3.02
CA PHE A 194 12.84 15.50 4.47
C PHE A 194 12.84 16.87 5.15
N GLY A 195 11.70 17.35 5.57
CA GLY A 195 11.51 18.62 6.24
C GLY A 195 10.09 18.75 6.74
N ARG A 196 9.75 19.86 7.38
CA ARG A 196 8.36 20.16 7.74
C ARG A 196 7.51 20.11 6.46
N GLY A 197 6.38 19.40 6.54
CA GLY A 197 5.40 19.38 5.44
C GLY A 197 5.11 20.82 5.01
N ARG A 198 4.86 21.05 3.72
CA ARG A 198 4.26 22.32 3.30
C ARG A 198 2.90 22.37 3.96
N GLU A 199 2.76 23.13 5.03
CA GLU A 199 1.45 23.37 5.63
C GLU A 199 0.55 23.90 4.52
N ALA A 200 -0.54 23.18 4.25
CA ALA A 200 -1.61 23.74 3.46
C ALA A 200 -2.06 25.03 4.18
N PRO A 201 -2.25 26.16 3.46
CA PRO A 201 -2.67 27.40 4.08
C PRO A 201 -3.88 27.11 4.98
N ALA A 202 -3.80 27.57 6.23
CA ALA A 202 -4.94 27.60 7.14
C ALA A 202 -6.02 28.47 6.45
N ARG A 203 -7.22 27.87 6.31
CA ARG A 203 -8.42 28.65 5.97
C ARG A 203 -8.97 29.26 7.23
#